data_85f9fdd1e606bd556f4f934230d410ee
#
_entry.id   85f9fdd1e606bd556f4f934230d410ee
#
_cell.length_a   1.000
_cell.length_b   1.000
_cell.length_c   1.000
_cell.angle_alpha   90.00
_cell.angle_beta   90.00
_cell.angle_gamma   90.00
#
_symmetry.space_group_name_H-M   'P 1'
#
loop_
_entity.id
_entity.type
_entity.pdbx_description
1 polymer ?
#
loop_
_entity_poly.entity_id
_entity_poly.type
_entity_poly.pdbx_seq_one_letter_code
_entity_poly.pdbx_strand_id
1 'polypeptide(L)'
;MSFAFGQATHFHLADIARFSRVMQKTGKSLHLVVLGQDIHAGHRMLLRTAQQLGVVVAAVELPHGAAGDTAETVDVAPGAVETTTGAVDAAPDAQAHATNQGAPSQQLNPELMDVLREAGVDAVVPYTREPGEKDSLWPQGLRTQITPPEGLEDSAALTEALTVHLSLLHAVAPDSIIAGEKDYEFLLRLQQAITDLHLAVKVQGVPTVRMPDGLAMSLRNTEIPVEHREKAVALSAALTAGAHVAERGAQAVLETAQDVLAAAGVQPDYLELRARDFGPAPQEGDARLLVAATFGGVRLIDNVGVPVGIGFRNLDGDN
;
A
#
# COMPACT_ATOMS: atom_id res chain seq x y z
N MET A 1 13.45 -28.41 0.51
CA MET A 1 12.41 -28.26 1.56
C MET A 1 11.11 -28.82 1.00
N SER A 2 10.35 -29.58 1.76
CA SER A 2 9.00 -30.03 1.36
C SER A 2 8.04 -28.86 1.60
N PHE A 3 7.25 -28.49 0.61
CA PHE A 3 6.18 -27.51 0.74
C PHE A 3 5.00 -28.10 1.53
N ALA A 4 4.42 -27.31 2.42
CA ALA A 4 3.15 -27.62 3.08
C ALA A 4 2.31 -26.34 3.18
N PHE A 5 1.00 -26.46 2.99
CA PHE A 5 0.09 -25.31 3.09
C PHE A 5 0.09 -24.71 4.49
N GLY A 6 -0.03 -23.38 4.59
CA GLY A 6 -0.09 -22.64 5.84
C GLY A 6 1.21 -22.63 6.64
N GLN A 7 2.35 -23.02 6.07
CA GLN A 7 3.63 -23.09 6.78
C GLN A 7 4.57 -21.93 6.46
N ALA A 8 4.10 -20.92 5.72
CA ALA A 8 4.91 -19.76 5.31
C ALA A 8 6.26 -20.20 4.70
N THR A 9 6.20 -21.16 3.76
CA THR A 9 7.41 -21.73 3.16
C THR A 9 8.16 -20.66 2.37
N HIS A 10 9.45 -20.49 2.68
CA HIS A 10 10.31 -19.52 2.03
C HIS A 10 10.68 -19.96 0.60
N PHE A 11 10.48 -19.06 -0.36
CA PHE A 11 10.90 -19.21 -1.76
C PHE A 11 11.78 -18.03 -2.16
N HIS A 12 12.83 -18.28 -2.92
CA HIS A 12 13.56 -17.21 -3.60
C HIS A 12 12.71 -16.61 -4.74
N LEU A 13 12.90 -15.34 -4.99
CA LEU A 13 12.18 -14.63 -6.04
C LEU A 13 12.33 -15.31 -7.41
N ALA A 14 13.53 -15.85 -7.70
CA ALA A 14 13.82 -16.58 -8.96
C ALA A 14 13.02 -17.90 -9.10
N ASP A 15 12.60 -18.51 -8.00
CA ASP A 15 11.95 -19.82 -7.97
C ASP A 15 10.42 -19.75 -7.88
N ILE A 16 9.88 -18.61 -7.44
CA ILE A 16 8.44 -18.48 -7.13
C ILE A 16 7.56 -18.73 -8.35
N ALA A 17 7.96 -18.33 -9.54
CA ALA A 17 7.20 -18.57 -10.76
C ALA A 17 6.99 -20.06 -11.04
N ARG A 18 7.93 -20.91 -10.63
CA ARG A 18 7.76 -22.38 -10.75
C ARG A 18 6.71 -22.89 -9.79
N PHE A 19 6.71 -22.40 -8.54
CA PHE A 19 5.69 -22.71 -7.54
C PHE A 19 4.31 -22.29 -8.05
N SER A 20 4.16 -21.06 -8.53
CA SER A 20 2.90 -20.52 -9.04
C SER A 20 2.33 -21.40 -10.16
N ARG A 21 3.15 -21.76 -11.16
CA ARG A 21 2.74 -22.65 -12.26
C ARG A 21 2.29 -24.03 -11.76
N VAL A 22 2.92 -24.59 -10.74
CA VAL A 22 2.52 -25.89 -10.17
C VAL A 22 1.16 -25.77 -9.50
N MET A 23 0.93 -24.74 -8.71
CA MET A 23 -0.35 -24.51 -8.03
C MET A 23 -1.49 -24.32 -9.06
N GLN A 24 -1.30 -23.44 -10.05
CA GLN A 24 -2.29 -23.19 -11.10
C GLN A 24 -2.61 -24.45 -11.93
N LYS A 25 -1.62 -25.28 -12.25
CA LYS A 25 -1.84 -26.58 -12.92
C LYS A 25 -2.64 -27.57 -12.08
N THR A 26 -2.64 -27.43 -10.77
CA THR A 26 -3.46 -28.24 -9.86
C THR A 26 -4.83 -27.63 -9.57
N GLY A 27 -5.20 -26.55 -10.30
CA GLY A 27 -6.49 -25.87 -10.17
C GLY A 27 -6.60 -24.97 -8.93
N LYS A 28 -5.47 -24.57 -8.35
CA LYS A 28 -5.45 -23.68 -7.20
C LYS A 28 -5.15 -22.25 -7.66
N SER A 29 -5.95 -21.29 -7.17
CA SER A 29 -5.72 -19.86 -7.38
C SER A 29 -4.70 -19.32 -6.39
N LEU A 30 -3.83 -18.41 -6.87
CA LEU A 30 -2.81 -17.72 -6.08
C LEU A 30 -3.17 -16.27 -5.84
N HIS A 31 -2.98 -15.83 -4.62
CA HIS A 31 -3.30 -14.48 -4.17
C HIS A 31 -2.07 -13.84 -3.54
N LEU A 32 -1.60 -12.75 -4.16
CA LEU A 32 -0.42 -12.01 -3.71
C LEU A 32 -0.83 -10.95 -2.69
N VAL A 33 -0.08 -10.87 -1.60
CA VAL A 33 -0.10 -9.76 -0.64
C VAL A 33 1.31 -9.20 -0.54
N VAL A 34 1.48 -7.90 -0.74
CA VAL A 34 2.77 -7.21 -0.59
C VAL A 34 2.83 -6.59 0.80
N LEU A 35 3.92 -6.83 1.52
CA LEU A 35 4.10 -6.46 2.92
C LEU A 35 5.48 -5.87 3.15
N GLY A 36 5.58 -4.98 4.15
CA GLY A 36 6.83 -4.62 4.76
C GLY A 36 7.21 -5.55 5.92
N GLN A 37 8.21 -5.15 6.71
CA GLN A 37 8.66 -5.92 7.88
C GLN A 37 7.67 -5.80 9.05
N ASP A 38 6.95 -4.69 9.15
CA ASP A 38 6.01 -4.43 10.23
C ASP A 38 4.57 -4.75 9.79
N ILE A 39 3.88 -5.51 10.62
CA ILE A 39 2.51 -5.96 10.32
C ILE A 39 1.53 -5.42 11.38
N HIS A 40 0.53 -4.69 10.92
CA HIS A 40 -0.59 -4.24 11.74
C HIS A 40 -1.90 -4.97 11.37
N ALA A 41 -3.01 -4.66 12.04
CA ALA A 41 -4.31 -5.29 11.82
C ALA A 41 -4.82 -5.15 10.37
N GLY A 42 -4.50 -4.05 9.68
CA GLY A 42 -4.82 -3.88 8.25
C GLY A 42 -4.16 -4.96 7.39
N HIS A 43 -2.86 -5.20 7.55
CA HIS A 43 -2.13 -6.25 6.84
C HIS A 43 -2.68 -7.66 7.16
N ARG A 44 -3.05 -7.91 8.43
CA ARG A 44 -3.72 -9.18 8.81
C ARG A 44 -5.05 -9.36 8.10
N MET A 45 -5.80 -8.28 7.82
CA MET A 45 -7.04 -8.35 7.06
C MET A 45 -6.77 -8.69 5.58
N LEU A 46 -5.71 -8.13 4.96
CA LEU A 46 -5.30 -8.49 3.60
C LEU A 46 -5.00 -10.01 3.52
N LEU A 47 -4.20 -10.53 4.45
CA LEU A 47 -3.86 -11.95 4.51
C LEU A 47 -5.09 -12.84 4.70
N ARG A 48 -6.03 -12.47 5.58
CA ARG A 48 -7.29 -13.19 5.77
C ARG A 48 -8.14 -13.22 4.51
N THR A 49 -8.23 -12.09 3.81
CA THR A 49 -8.96 -12.02 2.55
C THR A 49 -8.33 -12.92 1.49
N ALA A 50 -6.99 -12.90 1.37
CA ALA A 50 -6.27 -13.78 0.48
C ALA A 50 -6.50 -15.27 0.80
N GLN A 51 -6.45 -15.63 2.09
CA GLN A 51 -6.67 -17.00 2.56
C GLN A 51 -8.06 -17.56 2.21
N GLN A 52 -9.09 -16.71 2.24
CA GLN A 52 -10.44 -17.10 1.86
C GLN A 52 -10.58 -17.41 0.35
N LEU A 53 -9.67 -16.88 -0.46
CA LEU A 53 -9.69 -17.02 -1.91
C LEU A 53 -8.85 -18.22 -2.41
N GLY A 54 -7.77 -18.57 -1.72
CA GLY A 54 -6.92 -19.68 -2.12
C GLY A 54 -5.52 -19.66 -1.52
N VAL A 55 -4.52 -19.99 -2.34
CA VAL A 55 -3.11 -20.04 -1.93
C VAL A 55 -2.56 -18.62 -1.72
N VAL A 56 -2.01 -18.36 -0.54
CA VAL A 56 -1.48 -17.05 -0.17
C VAL A 56 0.02 -16.99 -0.39
N VAL A 57 0.44 -16.06 -1.22
CA VAL A 57 1.84 -15.68 -1.41
C VAL A 57 2.07 -14.29 -0.78
N ALA A 58 2.89 -14.22 0.25
CA ALA A 58 3.30 -12.95 0.86
C ALA A 58 4.67 -12.54 0.27
N ALA A 59 4.72 -11.43 -0.47
CA ALA A 59 5.96 -10.79 -0.84
C ALA A 59 6.36 -9.82 0.26
N VAL A 60 7.56 -9.98 0.81
CA VAL A 60 8.04 -9.21 1.97
C VAL A 60 9.32 -8.46 1.60
N GLU A 61 9.30 -7.15 1.75
CA GLU A 61 10.48 -6.33 1.51
C GLU A 61 11.54 -6.58 2.57
N LEU A 62 12.78 -6.89 2.13
CA LEU A 62 13.92 -7.05 3.03
C LEU A 62 14.39 -5.68 3.52
N PRO A 63 14.87 -5.59 4.79
CA PRO A 63 15.44 -4.35 5.29
C PRO A 63 16.69 -3.98 4.46
N HIS A 64 16.80 -2.72 4.10
CA HIS A 64 18.00 -2.20 3.46
C HIS A 64 19.18 -2.32 4.46
N GLY A 65 20.33 -2.76 3.98
CA GLY A 65 21.56 -2.70 4.79
C GLY A 65 21.80 -1.24 5.22
N ALA A 66 22.15 -1.02 6.49
CA ALA A 66 22.24 0.29 7.12
C ALA A 66 23.23 1.24 6.40
N ALA A 67 22.78 1.88 5.36
CA ALA A 67 23.27 3.12 4.80
C ALA A 67 22.03 4.04 4.77
N GLY A 68 21.86 4.80 5.87
CA GLY A 68 20.84 5.80 6.16
C GLY A 68 19.78 6.05 5.08
N ASP A 69 18.62 5.50 5.24
CA ASP A 69 17.32 6.17 5.17
C ASP A 69 16.21 5.14 5.42
N THR A 70 15.28 5.49 6.26
CA THR A 70 14.07 4.72 6.53
C THR A 70 13.18 4.72 5.29
N ALA A 71 13.35 3.72 4.40
CA ALA A 71 12.40 3.48 3.33
C ALA A 71 11.17 2.79 3.91
N GLU A 72 10.16 3.58 4.16
CA GLU A 72 8.82 3.17 4.55
C GLU A 72 8.25 2.13 3.57
N THR A 73 7.64 1.10 4.11
CA THR A 73 6.58 0.35 3.42
C THR A 73 5.67 1.33 2.71
N VAL A 74 5.31 1.03 1.47
CA VAL A 74 4.52 1.94 0.63
C VAL A 74 3.14 2.23 1.25
N ASP A 75 3.14 3.11 2.22
CA ASP A 75 2.18 4.16 2.41
C ASP A 75 2.75 5.31 1.59
N VAL A 76 2.14 5.64 0.48
CA VAL A 76 2.62 6.66 -0.47
C VAL A 76 2.77 8.00 0.24
N ALA A 77 4.02 8.45 0.51
CA ALA A 77 4.29 9.75 1.09
C ALA A 77 5.30 10.56 0.25
N PRO A 78 5.12 11.88 0.13
CA PRO A 78 5.99 12.73 -0.66
C PRO A 78 7.34 12.94 0.04
N GLY A 79 8.43 12.50 -0.60
CA GLY A 79 9.79 12.85 -0.21
C GLY A 79 10.20 14.20 -0.77
N ALA A 80 10.75 15.06 0.07
CA ALA A 80 11.38 16.31 -0.37
C ALA A 80 12.64 15.99 -1.18
N VAL A 81 12.69 16.46 -2.42
CA VAL A 81 13.88 16.41 -3.26
C VAL A 81 14.79 17.57 -2.87
N GLU A 82 15.87 17.30 -2.16
CA GLU A 82 16.98 18.24 -2.08
C GLU A 82 17.89 18.09 -3.31
N THR A 83 17.86 19.08 -4.18
CA THR A 83 18.82 19.22 -5.27
C THR A 83 20.13 19.79 -4.72
N THR A 84 21.14 18.95 -4.52
CA THR A 84 22.52 19.41 -4.31
C THR A 84 23.31 19.28 -5.61
N THR A 85 23.56 20.42 -6.24
CA THR A 85 24.64 20.57 -7.23
C THR A 85 25.97 20.75 -6.48
N GLY A 86 26.89 19.79 -6.60
CA GLY A 86 28.23 19.85 -6.00
C GLY A 86 29.28 19.20 -6.88
N ALA A 87 30.30 20.00 -7.16
CA ALA A 87 31.39 19.79 -8.12
C ALA A 87 32.27 18.57 -7.85
N VAL A 88 32.79 18.01 -8.94
CA VAL A 88 33.86 17.00 -8.99
C VAL A 88 35.20 17.58 -8.55
N ASP A 89 35.91 16.87 -7.63
CA ASP A 89 37.37 16.95 -7.55
C ASP A 89 38.00 15.60 -7.21
N ALA A 90 39.19 15.42 -7.76
CA ALA A 90 39.88 14.17 -8.01
C ALA A 90 40.55 13.54 -6.77
N ALA A 91 40.84 12.23 -6.91
CA ALA A 91 41.45 11.28 -5.98
C ALA A 91 42.82 11.72 -5.35
N PRO A 92 43.34 11.03 -4.32
CA PRO A 92 44.21 9.89 -4.57
C PRO A 92 44.08 8.67 -3.64
N ASP A 93 44.67 7.55 -4.13
CA ASP A 93 44.84 6.24 -3.56
C ASP A 93 45.10 6.14 -2.08
N ALA A 94 44.37 5.28 -1.37
CA ALA A 94 44.84 4.60 -0.17
C ALA A 94 44.22 3.19 -0.08
N GLN A 95 45.04 2.18 -0.33
CA GLN A 95 44.72 0.79 -0.03
C GLN A 95 44.57 0.63 1.47
N ALA A 96 43.36 0.40 1.93
CA ALA A 96 43.08 -0.08 3.28
C ALA A 96 42.46 -1.48 3.15
N HIS A 97 43.15 -2.46 3.72
CA HIS A 97 42.62 -3.81 3.95
C HIS A 97 41.40 -3.70 4.87
N ALA A 98 40.22 -3.72 4.30
CA ALA A 98 38.99 -3.89 5.06
C ALA A 98 38.81 -5.37 5.38
N THR A 99 38.98 -5.72 6.65
CA THR A 99 38.49 -6.98 7.20
C THR A 99 37.01 -7.10 6.94
N ASN A 100 36.65 -8.14 6.22
CA ASN A 100 35.27 -8.52 5.89
C ASN A 100 34.52 -8.85 7.20
N GLN A 101 34.02 -7.85 7.88
CA GLN A 101 32.97 -8.04 8.89
C GLN A 101 31.66 -8.20 8.11
N GLY A 102 31.13 -9.43 8.16
CA GLY A 102 29.96 -9.83 7.40
C GLY A 102 28.84 -8.78 7.47
N ALA A 103 28.34 -8.39 6.30
CA ALA A 103 27.15 -7.57 6.17
C ALA A 103 26.01 -8.20 7.01
N PRO A 104 25.19 -7.41 7.70
CA PRO A 104 24.05 -7.95 8.43
C PRO A 104 23.23 -8.81 7.48
N SER A 105 22.94 -10.03 7.90
CA SER A 105 22.21 -11.00 7.09
C SER A 105 20.85 -10.38 6.73
N GLN A 106 20.59 -10.17 5.44
CA GLN A 106 19.28 -9.79 4.88
C GLN A 106 18.32 -10.97 5.06
N GLN A 107 17.89 -11.22 6.29
CA GLN A 107 16.99 -12.29 6.64
C GLN A 107 15.67 -11.70 7.15
N LEU A 108 14.59 -12.35 6.81
CA LEU A 108 13.27 -12.05 7.38
C LEU A 108 13.32 -12.21 8.91
N ASN A 109 12.71 -11.27 9.61
CA ASN A 109 12.55 -11.34 11.06
C ASN A 109 11.83 -12.64 11.44
N PRO A 110 12.36 -13.48 12.35
CA PRO A 110 11.71 -14.69 12.83
C PRO A 110 10.30 -14.45 13.38
N GLU A 111 10.09 -13.36 14.10
CA GLU A 111 8.77 -12.98 14.62
C GLU A 111 7.76 -12.72 13.51
N LEU A 112 8.19 -12.06 12.42
CA LEU A 112 7.37 -11.86 11.24
C LEU A 112 6.99 -13.21 10.60
N MET A 113 7.93 -14.15 10.50
CA MET A 113 7.66 -15.50 9.96
C MET A 113 6.64 -16.26 10.80
N ASP A 114 6.66 -16.10 12.13
CA ASP A 114 5.66 -16.71 13.01
C ASP A 114 4.28 -16.08 12.77
N VAL A 115 4.21 -14.75 12.67
CA VAL A 115 2.95 -14.02 12.33
C VAL A 115 2.38 -14.46 10.98
N LEU A 116 3.23 -14.63 9.96
CA LEU A 116 2.79 -15.08 8.62
C LEU A 116 2.29 -16.54 8.66
N ARG A 117 2.93 -17.39 9.45
CA ARG A 117 2.51 -18.78 9.65
C ARG A 117 1.17 -18.86 10.39
N GLU A 118 0.99 -18.07 11.47
CA GLU A 118 -0.29 -17.95 12.19
C GLU A 118 -1.41 -17.42 11.30
N ALA A 119 -1.09 -16.53 10.37
CA ALA A 119 -2.04 -16.01 9.38
C ALA A 119 -2.33 -16.99 8.23
N GLY A 120 -1.76 -18.21 8.25
CA GLY A 120 -2.00 -19.24 7.24
C GLY A 120 -1.38 -18.93 5.87
N VAL A 121 -0.30 -18.14 5.82
CA VAL A 121 0.45 -17.87 4.58
C VAL A 121 1.10 -19.17 4.08
N ASP A 122 0.97 -19.46 2.81
CA ASP A 122 1.51 -20.68 2.20
C ASP A 122 2.95 -20.51 1.75
N ALA A 123 3.24 -19.40 1.05
CA ALA A 123 4.56 -19.08 0.54
C ALA A 123 4.98 -17.66 0.92
N VAL A 124 6.25 -17.50 1.29
CA VAL A 124 6.85 -16.19 1.56
C VAL A 124 7.98 -15.96 0.56
N VAL A 125 7.95 -14.79 -0.07
CA VAL A 125 8.95 -14.36 -1.06
C VAL A 125 9.58 -13.07 -0.57
N PRO A 126 10.76 -13.15 0.06
CA PRO A 126 11.51 -11.93 0.35
C PRO A 126 12.00 -11.31 -0.96
N TYR A 127 12.02 -9.98 -0.97
CA TYR A 127 12.58 -9.23 -2.10
C TYR A 127 13.34 -7.98 -1.62
N THR A 128 14.25 -7.51 -2.45
CA THR A 128 14.94 -6.23 -2.27
C THR A 128 14.82 -5.37 -3.52
N ARG A 129 14.89 -4.05 -3.33
CA ARG A 129 14.96 -3.07 -4.43
C ARG A 129 16.39 -2.82 -4.91
N GLU A 130 17.39 -3.33 -4.19
CA GLU A 130 18.80 -3.13 -4.55
C GLU A 130 19.19 -3.97 -5.76
N PRO A 131 19.60 -3.34 -6.88
CA PRO A 131 19.96 -4.08 -8.09
C PRO A 131 21.15 -5.01 -7.86
N GLY A 132 21.07 -6.21 -8.45
CA GLY A 132 22.16 -7.18 -8.39
C GLY A 132 22.30 -7.97 -7.10
N GLU A 133 21.53 -7.65 -6.06
CA GLU A 133 21.47 -8.43 -4.84
C GLU A 133 20.67 -9.73 -5.00
N LYS A 134 20.84 -10.62 -4.04
CA LYS A 134 20.02 -11.83 -3.96
C LYS A 134 18.58 -11.44 -3.67
N ASP A 135 17.63 -12.07 -4.39
CA ASP A 135 16.21 -11.79 -4.33
C ASP A 135 15.85 -10.34 -4.75
N SER A 136 16.72 -9.69 -5.54
CA SER A 136 16.43 -8.40 -6.15
C SER A 136 15.28 -8.48 -7.15
N LEU A 137 14.40 -7.47 -7.11
CA LEU A 137 13.39 -7.28 -8.16
C LEU A 137 14.03 -7.01 -9.52
N TRP A 138 15.24 -6.46 -9.54
CA TRP A 138 15.97 -6.07 -10.75
C TRP A 138 17.39 -6.62 -10.75
N PRO A 139 17.56 -7.95 -10.93
CA PRO A 139 18.87 -8.61 -10.78
C PRO A 139 19.91 -8.13 -11.80
N GLN A 140 19.49 -7.52 -12.92
CA GLN A 140 20.36 -6.90 -13.93
C GLN A 140 20.32 -5.36 -13.92
N GLY A 141 19.68 -4.75 -12.92
CA GLY A 141 19.55 -3.29 -12.78
C GLY A 141 18.57 -2.63 -13.73
N LEU A 142 17.89 -3.38 -14.61
CA LEU A 142 16.88 -2.84 -15.53
C LEU A 142 15.50 -2.92 -14.91
N ARG A 143 14.78 -1.81 -14.89
CA ARG A 143 13.39 -1.75 -14.43
C ARG A 143 12.53 -0.89 -15.35
N THR A 144 11.27 -1.28 -15.50
CA THR A 144 10.26 -0.47 -16.17
C THR A 144 9.56 0.38 -15.13
N GLN A 145 9.50 1.69 -15.39
CA GLN A 145 8.72 2.61 -14.57
C GLN A 145 7.43 2.97 -15.28
N ILE A 146 6.33 2.97 -14.54
CA ILE A 146 5.03 3.43 -15.03
C ILE A 146 4.69 4.71 -14.28
N THR A 147 4.63 5.80 -15.03
CA THR A 147 4.29 7.10 -14.49
C THR A 147 2.77 7.27 -14.55
N PRO A 148 2.07 7.36 -13.41
CA PRO A 148 0.65 7.63 -13.39
C PRO A 148 0.36 9.06 -13.86
N PRO A 149 -0.86 9.35 -14.35
CA PRO A 149 -1.28 10.71 -14.55
C PRO A 149 -1.31 11.48 -13.22
N GLU A 150 -1.19 12.80 -13.27
CA GLU A 150 -1.27 13.68 -12.09
C GLU A 150 -2.55 13.41 -11.28
N GLY A 151 -2.41 13.36 -9.97
CA GLY A 151 -3.46 13.00 -9.01
C GLY A 151 -3.39 13.82 -7.73
N LEU A 152 -3.76 13.20 -6.62
CA LEU A 152 -3.75 13.81 -5.29
C LEU A 152 -2.49 13.47 -4.50
N GLU A 153 -1.91 12.30 -4.79
CA GLU A 153 -0.71 11.80 -4.14
C GLU A 153 0.54 12.07 -4.98
N ASP A 154 1.70 12.01 -4.33
CA ASP A 154 2.98 12.26 -4.98
C ASP A 154 3.23 11.29 -6.15
N SER A 155 3.43 11.83 -7.34
CA SER A 155 3.59 11.03 -8.57
C SER A 155 4.86 10.18 -8.55
N ALA A 156 5.95 10.63 -7.90
CA ALA A 156 7.19 9.86 -7.83
C ALA A 156 7.01 8.65 -6.89
N ALA A 157 6.36 8.85 -5.75
CA ALA A 157 6.04 7.78 -4.81
C ALA A 157 5.08 6.75 -5.44
N LEU A 158 4.03 7.20 -6.16
CA LEU A 158 3.14 6.31 -6.92
C LEU A 158 3.88 5.53 -8.00
N THR A 159 4.78 6.18 -8.75
CA THR A 159 5.62 5.53 -9.78
C THR A 159 6.46 4.42 -9.17
N GLU A 160 7.12 4.69 -8.04
CA GLU A 160 7.95 3.69 -7.35
C GLU A 160 7.09 2.52 -6.84
N ALA A 161 5.96 2.81 -6.20
CA ALA A 161 5.02 1.81 -5.73
C ALA A 161 4.52 0.90 -6.87
N LEU A 162 4.09 1.49 -7.98
CA LEU A 162 3.65 0.75 -9.17
C LEU A 162 4.78 -0.11 -9.74
N THR A 163 6.00 0.43 -9.84
CA THR A 163 7.17 -0.29 -10.34
C THR A 163 7.45 -1.55 -9.53
N VAL A 164 7.43 -1.45 -8.20
CA VAL A 164 7.62 -2.59 -7.29
C VAL A 164 6.51 -3.63 -7.47
N HIS A 165 5.25 -3.19 -7.39
CA HIS A 165 4.11 -4.11 -7.47
C HIS A 165 4.03 -4.82 -8.82
N LEU A 166 4.26 -4.12 -9.93
CA LEU A 166 4.26 -4.74 -11.26
C LEU A 166 5.43 -5.71 -11.43
N SER A 167 6.62 -5.40 -10.89
CA SER A 167 7.75 -6.34 -10.88
C SER A 167 7.39 -7.62 -10.11
N LEU A 168 6.73 -7.50 -8.96
CA LEU A 168 6.25 -8.65 -8.18
C LEU A 168 5.16 -9.44 -8.92
N LEU A 169 4.21 -8.76 -9.58
CA LEU A 169 3.19 -9.42 -10.38
C LEU A 169 3.80 -10.25 -11.52
N HIS A 170 4.82 -9.73 -12.19
CA HIS A 170 5.54 -10.49 -13.21
C HIS A 170 6.33 -11.68 -12.63
N ALA A 171 6.99 -11.51 -11.49
CA ALA A 171 7.77 -12.57 -10.85
C ALA A 171 6.89 -13.70 -10.30
N VAL A 172 5.80 -13.34 -9.61
CA VAL A 172 4.90 -14.30 -8.93
C VAL A 172 3.86 -14.87 -9.88
N ALA A 173 3.38 -14.08 -10.85
CA ALA A 173 2.27 -14.41 -11.75
C ALA A 173 1.01 -14.92 -11.00
N PRO A 174 0.46 -14.14 -10.04
CA PRO A 174 -0.70 -14.54 -9.25
C PRO A 174 -2.00 -14.38 -10.05
N ASP A 175 -3.09 -15.01 -9.60
CA ASP A 175 -4.43 -14.79 -10.15
C ASP A 175 -5.04 -13.47 -9.63
N SER A 176 -4.66 -13.05 -8.42
CA SER A 176 -5.01 -11.72 -7.92
C SER A 176 -3.95 -11.14 -6.98
N ILE A 177 -4.00 -9.83 -6.83
CA ILE A 177 -3.30 -9.09 -5.78
C ILE A 177 -4.32 -8.49 -4.81
N ILE A 178 -4.05 -8.62 -3.51
CA ILE A 178 -4.91 -8.09 -2.45
C ILE A 178 -4.26 -6.81 -1.92
N ALA A 179 -4.98 -5.69 -2.00
CA ALA A 179 -4.48 -4.39 -1.61
C ALA A 179 -5.50 -3.61 -0.77
N GLY A 180 -5.05 -2.76 0.14
CA GLY A 180 -5.91 -1.97 1.00
C GLY A 180 -6.54 -0.78 0.28
N GLU A 181 -7.81 -0.50 0.55
CA GLU A 181 -8.52 0.67 0.01
C GLU A 181 -8.09 1.99 0.66
N LYS A 182 -7.30 1.94 1.74
CA LYS A 182 -6.81 3.15 2.42
C LYS A 182 -6.03 4.03 1.44
N ASP A 183 -5.14 3.44 0.64
CA ASP A 183 -4.35 4.10 -0.39
C ASP A 183 -5.09 4.03 -1.74
N TYR A 184 -6.26 4.70 -1.80
CA TYR A 184 -7.22 4.52 -2.88
C TYR A 184 -6.68 4.91 -4.25
N GLU A 185 -5.92 6.00 -4.35
CA GLU A 185 -5.32 6.39 -5.61
C GLU A 185 -4.32 5.34 -6.11
N PHE A 186 -3.45 4.83 -5.22
CA PHE A 186 -2.55 3.74 -5.58
C PHE A 186 -3.32 2.49 -6.05
N LEU A 187 -4.37 2.06 -5.33
CA LEU A 187 -5.21 0.91 -5.70
C LEU A 187 -5.77 1.07 -7.11
N LEU A 188 -6.28 2.25 -7.43
CA LEU A 188 -6.83 2.57 -8.74
C LEU A 188 -5.76 2.57 -9.82
N ARG A 189 -4.60 3.23 -9.58
CA ARG A 189 -3.48 3.27 -10.54
C ARG A 189 -2.92 1.88 -10.82
N LEU A 190 -2.86 1.02 -9.80
CA LEU A 190 -2.48 -0.38 -9.98
C LEU A 190 -3.48 -1.13 -10.87
N GLN A 191 -4.79 -0.94 -10.66
CA GLN A 191 -5.83 -1.52 -11.51
C GLN A 191 -5.73 -1.03 -12.96
N GLN A 192 -5.46 0.26 -13.16
CA GLN A 192 -5.26 0.86 -14.49
C GLN A 192 -4.02 0.26 -15.17
N ALA A 193 -2.88 0.21 -14.47
CA ALA A 193 -1.64 -0.35 -14.99
C ALA A 193 -1.78 -1.84 -15.36
N ILE A 194 -2.47 -2.64 -14.55
CA ILE A 194 -2.77 -4.05 -14.85
C ILE A 194 -3.59 -4.15 -16.14
N THR A 195 -4.58 -3.28 -16.30
CA THR A 195 -5.45 -3.24 -17.51
C THR A 195 -4.66 -2.83 -18.75
N ASP A 196 -3.89 -1.74 -18.66
CA ASP A 196 -3.12 -1.19 -19.79
C ASP A 196 -1.97 -2.10 -20.23
N LEU A 197 -1.39 -2.86 -19.30
CA LEU A 197 -0.37 -3.87 -19.58
C LEU A 197 -0.96 -5.24 -19.95
N HIS A 198 -2.29 -5.37 -20.02
CA HIS A 198 -2.99 -6.62 -20.34
C HIS A 198 -2.59 -7.79 -19.42
N LEU A 199 -2.32 -7.51 -18.13
CA LEU A 199 -1.98 -8.56 -17.18
C LEU A 199 -3.24 -9.34 -16.77
N ALA A 200 -3.16 -10.67 -16.76
CA ALA A 200 -4.26 -11.56 -16.35
C ALA A 200 -4.35 -11.66 -14.82
N VAL A 201 -4.35 -10.53 -14.13
CA VAL A 201 -4.39 -10.42 -12.67
C VAL A 201 -5.58 -9.57 -12.25
N LYS A 202 -6.26 -9.95 -11.17
CA LYS A 202 -7.35 -9.15 -10.58
C LYS A 202 -6.82 -8.37 -9.38
N VAL A 203 -7.25 -7.13 -9.21
CA VAL A 203 -7.04 -6.38 -7.97
C VAL A 203 -8.25 -6.59 -7.06
N GLN A 204 -8.00 -7.06 -5.84
CA GLN A 204 -9.01 -7.21 -4.80
C GLN A 204 -8.77 -6.15 -3.73
N GLY A 205 -9.62 -5.14 -3.68
CA GLY A 205 -9.63 -4.13 -2.62
C GLY A 205 -10.10 -4.70 -1.29
N VAL A 206 -9.46 -4.29 -0.20
CA VAL A 206 -9.89 -4.61 1.16
C VAL A 206 -10.20 -3.32 1.90
N PRO A 207 -11.39 -3.20 2.49
CA PRO A 207 -11.82 -2.00 3.20
C PRO A 207 -10.82 -1.57 4.29
N THR A 208 -10.71 -0.26 4.49
CA THR A 208 -9.84 0.33 5.50
C THR A 208 -10.19 -0.19 6.90
N VAL A 209 -9.22 -0.83 7.57
CA VAL A 209 -9.35 -1.21 8.98
C VAL A 209 -9.15 0.04 9.83
N ARG A 210 -10.02 0.22 10.82
CA ARG A 210 -9.97 1.38 11.70
C ARG A 210 -9.61 0.99 13.13
N MET A 211 -8.94 1.90 13.83
CA MET A 211 -8.70 1.82 15.26
C MET A 211 -10.01 2.09 16.04
N PRO A 212 -10.08 1.77 17.34
CA PRO A 212 -11.29 2.01 18.15
C PRO A 212 -11.75 3.47 18.18
N ASP A 213 -10.83 4.42 18.00
CA ASP A 213 -11.12 5.86 17.91
C ASP A 213 -11.59 6.30 16.50
N GLY A 214 -11.67 5.37 15.54
CA GLY A 214 -12.09 5.61 14.17
C GLY A 214 -10.96 5.93 13.20
N LEU A 215 -9.75 6.24 13.67
CA LEU A 215 -8.61 6.54 12.80
C LEU A 215 -8.26 5.34 11.92
N ALA A 216 -7.99 5.59 10.63
CA ALA A 216 -7.52 4.55 9.71
C ALA A 216 -6.21 3.93 10.22
N MET A 217 -6.12 2.59 10.22
CA MET A 217 -4.94 1.87 10.69
C MET A 217 -3.76 2.12 9.75
N SER A 218 -2.64 2.58 10.31
CA SER A 218 -1.38 2.83 9.62
C SER A 218 -0.21 2.72 10.60
N LEU A 219 0.98 2.34 10.11
CA LEU A 219 2.22 2.38 10.90
C LEU A 219 2.56 3.82 11.32
N ARG A 220 2.26 4.81 10.48
CA ARG A 220 2.46 6.24 10.77
C ARG A 220 1.70 6.74 12.00
N ASN A 221 0.67 6.02 12.44
CA ASN A 221 -0.09 6.41 13.63
C ASN A 221 0.77 6.42 14.90
N THR A 222 1.86 5.67 14.95
CA THR A 222 2.81 5.65 16.07
C THR A 222 3.74 6.86 16.09
N GLU A 223 3.88 7.56 14.96
CA GLU A 223 4.76 8.72 14.78
C GLU A 223 4.02 10.03 15.09
N ILE A 224 2.69 10.00 15.20
CA ILE A 224 1.88 11.19 15.50
C ILE A 224 2.19 11.67 16.92
N PRO A 225 2.66 12.93 17.10
CA PRO A 225 2.83 13.49 18.43
C PRO A 225 1.53 13.47 19.24
N VAL A 226 1.65 13.19 20.55
CA VAL A 226 0.48 12.96 21.42
C VAL A 226 -0.51 14.13 21.38
N GLU A 227 -0.01 15.37 21.31
CA GLU A 227 -0.81 16.60 21.20
C GLU A 227 -1.59 16.74 19.90
N HIS A 228 -1.20 16.00 18.85
CA HIS A 228 -1.90 15.99 17.56
C HIS A 228 -2.83 14.79 17.38
N ARG A 229 -2.73 13.79 18.26
CA ARG A 229 -3.45 12.52 18.12
C ARG A 229 -4.99 12.70 18.11
N GLU A 230 -5.53 13.54 18.99
CA GLU A 230 -6.97 13.81 19.04
C GLU A 230 -7.46 14.50 17.76
N LYS A 231 -6.66 15.43 17.22
CA LYS A 231 -7.00 16.13 15.97
C LYS A 231 -6.98 15.18 14.77
N ALA A 232 -6.11 14.18 14.75
CA ALA A 232 -6.01 13.23 13.63
C ALA A 232 -7.32 12.41 13.46
N VAL A 233 -8.05 12.16 14.53
CA VAL A 233 -9.35 11.48 14.47
C VAL A 233 -10.39 12.27 13.67
N ALA A 234 -10.23 13.59 13.55
CA ALA A 234 -11.14 14.43 12.76
C ALA A 234 -11.20 14.03 11.27
N LEU A 235 -10.16 13.38 10.72
CA LEU A 235 -10.20 12.87 9.35
C LEU A 235 -11.34 11.87 9.15
N SER A 236 -11.41 10.85 9.98
CA SER A 236 -12.45 9.82 9.89
C SER A 236 -13.84 10.38 10.26
N ALA A 237 -13.90 11.32 11.20
CA ALA A 237 -15.15 12.00 11.56
C ALA A 237 -15.70 12.83 10.38
N ALA A 238 -14.85 13.58 9.69
CA ALA A 238 -15.22 14.38 8.52
C ALA A 238 -15.71 13.50 7.38
N LEU A 239 -14.98 12.43 7.07
CA LEU A 239 -15.39 11.47 6.05
C LEU A 239 -16.75 10.84 6.36
N THR A 240 -16.97 10.42 7.60
CA THR A 240 -18.23 9.81 8.04
C THR A 240 -19.38 10.82 7.97
N ALA A 241 -19.18 12.05 8.43
CA ALA A 241 -20.19 13.10 8.39
C ALA A 241 -20.56 13.47 6.94
N GLY A 242 -19.54 13.65 6.07
CA GLY A 242 -19.75 13.90 4.64
C GLY A 242 -20.52 12.77 3.97
N ALA A 243 -20.15 11.51 4.18
CA ALA A 243 -20.82 10.36 3.62
C ALA A 243 -22.29 10.25 4.10
N HIS A 244 -22.58 10.65 5.34
CA HIS A 244 -23.93 10.59 5.91
C HIS A 244 -24.93 11.51 5.20
N VAL A 245 -24.47 12.61 4.59
CA VAL A 245 -25.32 13.54 3.85
C VAL A 245 -25.29 13.32 2.32
N ALA A 246 -24.83 12.17 1.86
CA ALA A 246 -24.63 11.81 0.46
C ALA A 246 -25.86 12.06 -0.40
N GLU A 247 -27.08 11.84 0.10
CA GLU A 247 -28.36 12.07 -0.58
C GLU A 247 -28.60 13.54 -0.97
N ARG A 248 -27.91 14.48 -0.30
CA ARG A 248 -28.00 15.91 -0.56
C ARG A 248 -27.10 16.37 -1.69
N GLY A 249 -26.32 15.46 -2.29
CA GLY A 249 -25.44 15.72 -3.42
C GLY A 249 -24.02 16.08 -3.04
N ALA A 250 -23.15 16.17 -4.04
CA ALA A 250 -21.69 16.33 -3.90
C ALA A 250 -21.28 17.57 -3.08
N GLN A 251 -21.93 18.70 -3.28
CA GLN A 251 -21.63 19.95 -2.57
C GLN A 251 -21.86 19.81 -1.07
N ALA A 252 -23.00 19.23 -0.66
CA ALA A 252 -23.30 19.03 0.75
C ALA A 252 -22.32 18.08 1.44
N VAL A 253 -21.85 17.05 0.72
CA VAL A 253 -20.83 16.12 1.21
C VAL A 253 -19.54 16.85 1.55
N LEU A 254 -19.03 17.66 0.61
CA LEU A 254 -17.78 18.42 0.78
C LEU A 254 -17.90 19.49 1.89
N GLU A 255 -18.99 20.27 1.89
CA GLU A 255 -19.25 21.30 2.90
C GLU A 255 -19.31 20.69 4.30
N THR A 256 -20.06 19.60 4.48
CA THR A 256 -20.18 18.93 5.79
C THR A 256 -18.83 18.39 6.28
N ALA A 257 -18.06 17.76 5.39
CA ALA A 257 -16.74 17.26 5.77
C ALA A 257 -15.77 18.40 6.11
N GLN A 258 -15.79 19.50 5.35
CA GLN A 258 -14.99 20.69 5.60
C GLN A 258 -15.32 21.36 6.94
N ASP A 259 -16.62 21.46 7.28
CA ASP A 259 -17.07 22.02 8.55
C ASP A 259 -16.57 21.22 9.76
N VAL A 260 -16.56 19.88 9.65
CA VAL A 260 -16.02 19.01 10.73
C VAL A 260 -14.51 19.22 10.88
N LEU A 261 -13.74 19.29 9.79
CA LEU A 261 -12.30 19.55 9.84
C LEU A 261 -12.02 20.94 10.44
N ALA A 262 -12.75 21.97 10.00
CA ALA A 262 -12.61 23.32 10.50
C ALA A 262 -12.93 23.43 11.98
N ALA A 263 -13.98 22.78 12.48
CA ALA A 263 -14.35 22.73 13.89
C ALA A 263 -13.26 22.07 14.75
N ALA A 264 -12.53 21.11 14.21
CA ALA A 264 -11.39 20.47 14.89
C ALA A 264 -10.07 21.26 14.73
N GLY A 265 -10.09 22.39 13.99
CA GLY A 265 -8.89 23.18 13.70
C GLY A 265 -7.89 22.43 12.83
N VAL A 266 -8.38 21.60 11.89
CA VAL A 266 -7.59 20.82 10.93
C VAL A 266 -7.69 21.51 9.56
N GLN A 267 -6.53 21.88 9.00
CA GLN A 267 -6.41 22.32 7.62
C GLN A 267 -5.99 21.13 6.77
N PRO A 268 -6.84 20.63 5.86
CA PRO A 268 -6.45 19.51 5.00
C PRO A 268 -5.49 19.97 3.90
N ASP A 269 -4.59 19.06 3.48
CA ASP A 269 -3.75 19.23 2.29
C ASP A 269 -4.66 19.14 1.05
N TYR A 270 -5.64 18.23 1.08
CA TYR A 270 -6.77 18.17 0.16
C TYR A 270 -8.01 17.59 0.84
N LEU A 271 -9.18 17.96 0.34
CA LEU A 271 -10.48 17.32 0.59
C LEU A 271 -11.22 17.26 -0.73
N GLU A 272 -11.33 16.08 -1.30
CA GLU A 272 -11.82 15.89 -2.67
C GLU A 272 -12.90 14.81 -2.73
N LEU A 273 -13.92 15.06 -3.54
CA LEU A 273 -14.91 14.06 -3.91
C LEU A 273 -14.72 13.72 -5.39
N ARG A 274 -14.41 12.46 -5.66
CA ARG A 274 -14.11 11.96 -7.01
C ARG A 274 -15.02 10.80 -7.39
N ALA A 275 -15.26 10.60 -8.69
CA ALA A 275 -15.84 9.37 -9.20
C ALA A 275 -14.91 8.17 -8.90
N ARG A 276 -15.42 6.96 -9.01
CA ARG A 276 -14.64 5.73 -8.75
C ARG A 276 -13.42 5.56 -9.66
N ASP A 277 -13.46 6.14 -10.85
CA ASP A 277 -12.35 6.16 -11.83
C ASP A 277 -11.41 7.37 -11.67
N PHE A 278 -11.57 8.11 -10.56
CA PHE A 278 -10.84 9.34 -10.23
C PHE A 278 -11.20 10.56 -11.08
N GLY A 279 -12.26 10.47 -11.89
CA GLY A 279 -12.85 11.59 -12.60
C GLY A 279 -13.60 12.57 -11.68
N PRO A 280 -14.24 13.61 -12.24
CA PRO A 280 -15.08 14.54 -11.48
C PRO A 280 -16.18 13.79 -10.71
N ALA A 281 -16.56 14.33 -9.54
CA ALA A 281 -17.66 13.76 -8.76
C ALA A 281 -18.94 13.64 -9.58
N PRO A 282 -19.65 12.51 -9.54
CA PRO A 282 -20.92 12.35 -10.24
C PRO A 282 -22.02 13.20 -9.56
N GLN A 283 -23.05 13.54 -10.29
CA GLN A 283 -24.25 14.15 -9.69
C GLN A 283 -25.07 13.11 -8.90
N GLU A 284 -25.07 11.87 -9.38
CA GLU A 284 -25.71 10.72 -8.75
C GLU A 284 -24.89 9.46 -9.02
N GLY A 285 -24.66 8.64 -7.99
CA GLY A 285 -23.93 7.38 -8.08
C GLY A 285 -22.74 7.28 -7.15
N ASP A 286 -21.94 6.25 -7.37
CA ASP A 286 -20.79 5.94 -6.51
C ASP A 286 -19.65 6.96 -6.69
N ALA A 287 -19.24 7.55 -5.57
CA ALA A 287 -18.10 8.43 -5.48
C ALA A 287 -17.16 7.99 -4.34
N ARG A 288 -15.98 8.64 -4.26
CA ARG A 288 -15.02 8.49 -3.18
C ARG A 288 -14.70 9.86 -2.59
N LEU A 289 -14.92 10.04 -1.30
CA LEU A 289 -14.49 11.20 -0.55
C LEU A 289 -13.10 10.88 0.00
N LEU A 290 -12.12 11.72 -0.35
CA LEU A 290 -10.72 11.54 -0.02
C LEU A 290 -10.20 12.75 0.75
N VAL A 291 -9.33 12.51 1.74
CA VAL A 291 -8.75 13.57 2.56
C VAL A 291 -7.31 13.25 2.89
N ALA A 292 -6.47 14.30 2.91
CA ALA A 292 -5.15 14.25 3.53
C ALA A 292 -4.96 15.43 4.44
N ALA A 293 -4.22 15.25 5.54
CA ALA A 293 -3.75 16.34 6.40
C ALA A 293 -2.49 15.93 7.16
N THR A 294 -1.72 16.95 7.58
CA THR A 294 -0.45 16.78 8.28
C THR A 294 -0.60 17.10 9.76
N PHE A 295 -0.14 16.21 10.63
CA PHE A 295 -0.24 16.28 12.09
C PHE A 295 1.16 16.18 12.73
N GLY A 296 1.72 17.29 13.18
CA GLY A 296 3.07 17.31 13.76
C GLY A 296 4.17 16.77 12.83
N GLY A 297 4.04 17.04 11.53
CA GLY A 297 4.96 16.53 10.50
C GLY A 297 4.58 15.19 9.89
N VAL A 298 3.62 14.47 10.47
CA VAL A 298 3.12 13.18 9.96
C VAL A 298 1.91 13.39 9.06
N ARG A 299 2.05 13.12 7.76
CA ARG A 299 0.95 13.20 6.79
C ARG A 299 0.12 11.92 6.83
N LEU A 300 -1.18 12.08 7.01
CA LEU A 300 -2.16 11.01 7.02
C LEU A 300 -3.13 11.17 5.86
N ILE A 301 -3.55 10.05 5.29
CA ILE A 301 -4.59 9.97 4.28
C ILE A 301 -5.70 9.05 4.75
N ASP A 302 -6.92 9.34 4.33
CA ASP A 302 -8.08 8.46 4.55
C ASP A 302 -9.13 8.71 3.47
N ASN A 303 -10.07 7.78 3.34
CA ASN A 303 -11.14 7.91 2.36
C ASN A 303 -12.34 7.05 2.70
N VAL A 304 -13.49 7.35 2.06
CA VAL A 304 -14.73 6.59 2.20
C VAL A 304 -15.53 6.60 0.89
N GLY A 305 -16.24 5.50 0.61
CA GLY A 305 -17.23 5.46 -0.46
C GLY A 305 -18.47 6.29 -0.13
N VAL A 306 -18.98 7.03 -1.12
CA VAL A 306 -20.14 7.92 -0.97
C VAL A 306 -21.13 7.68 -2.10
N PRO A 307 -22.36 7.22 -1.82
CA PRO A 307 -23.42 7.09 -2.83
C PRO A 307 -24.13 8.45 -3.02
N VAL A 308 -23.50 9.32 -3.79
CA VAL A 308 -23.96 10.71 -4.05
C VAL A 308 -25.35 10.71 -4.67
N GLY A 309 -26.25 11.56 -4.15
CA GLY A 309 -27.62 11.72 -4.65
C GLY A 309 -28.58 10.58 -4.27
N ILE A 310 -28.06 9.42 -3.90
CA ILE A 310 -28.83 8.22 -3.56
C ILE A 310 -28.95 8.10 -2.04
N GLY A 311 -27.86 8.34 -1.30
CA GLY A 311 -27.76 8.09 0.13
C GLY A 311 -27.78 6.60 0.48
N PHE A 312 -27.84 6.31 1.77
CA PHE A 312 -27.89 4.94 2.30
C PHE A 312 -29.34 4.43 2.51
N ARG A 313 -30.33 5.03 1.84
CA ARG A 313 -31.75 4.86 2.11
C ARG A 313 -32.35 3.48 1.82
N ASN A 314 -31.68 2.60 1.11
CA ASN A 314 -32.26 1.31 0.68
C ASN A 314 -31.47 0.08 1.15
N LEU A 315 -30.75 0.16 2.27
CA LEU A 315 -30.13 -1.03 2.87
C LEU A 315 -31.15 -1.88 3.64
N ASP A 316 -32.31 -1.32 3.99
CA ASP A 316 -33.39 -2.01 4.69
C ASP A 316 -34.52 -2.36 3.69
N GLY A 317 -34.21 -3.20 2.70
CA GLY A 317 -35.10 -3.65 1.65
C GLY A 317 -36.61 -3.59 1.96
N ASP A 318 -37.27 -2.49 1.58
CA ASP A 318 -38.71 -2.48 1.45
C ASP A 318 -39.05 -3.14 0.11
N ASN A 319 -39.66 -4.32 0.21
CA ASN A 319 -40.36 -5.02 -0.86
C ASN A 319 -41.59 -4.24 -1.35
#